data_e59b81ecdf340d64e6298bdfbe0f0fba
#
_entry.id   e59b81ecdf340d64e6298bdfbe0f0fba
#
_cell.length_a   1.000
_cell.length_b   1.000
_cell.length_c   1.000
_cell.angle_alpha   90.00
_cell.angle_beta   90.00
_cell.angle_gamma   90.00
#
_symmetry.space_group_name_H-M   'P 1'
#
loop_
_entity.id
_entity.type
_entity.pdbx_description
1 polymer ?
#
loop_
_entity_poly.entity_id
_entity_poly.type
_entity_poly.pdbx_seq_one_letter_code
_entity_poly.pdbx_strand_id
1 'polypeptide(L)'
;MKRLDEIGVKTIKSVACSSVEEVQRAAHELGFPVILRAAYALGGLGSGFCDNDEELLAQAEEAFSFSPQVLVEKSLKGWKEIEDEVVRDRFDNCITVCNMENFDPLGIHTGESIVVAPSQTLSNSEYHKLRALAIKIIRHIGIVGECNVQYALDPNSEDYRVIEVNARLSRSSALASKATGYPLAFVAAKLGLGYGLFDLKNSVTKTTSAFFEPALDYVVVKIPRWDLTKFHGVKRELGSSMKSVGEVMAIGRTFEEALQKGLRMIGQGMHGFVENHEIKIPDIEKSLHEPTDMRIFVVSKALKIGYTVEQIHQLTMIDRWFLQKLKHIVDIDQQLKENALLSEVSEYMEPSEFMEYLRSPEIYPLLRAAKVYGFSDFQIGRAIGLEIRMKMEQAGLTIRKWRKALGIVPTVNQIDTLAAEYPAQTNYLYLSYQ
;
A
#
# COMPACT_ATOMS: atom_id res chain seq x y z
N MET A 1 18.64 18.66 -1.94
CA MET A 1 19.86 18.10 -1.33
C MET A 1 20.59 19.16 -0.48
N LYS A 2 21.31 20.14 -1.04
CA LYS A 2 22.13 21.14 -0.28
C LYS A 2 21.40 21.75 0.93
N ARG A 3 20.13 22.15 0.78
CA ARG A 3 19.33 22.69 1.89
C ARG A 3 19.09 21.70 3.03
N LEU A 4 19.02 20.40 2.73
CA LEU A 4 18.84 19.36 3.75
C LEU A 4 20.17 19.04 4.45
N ASP A 5 21.28 19.15 3.75
CA ASP A 5 22.63 18.99 4.33
C ASP A 5 22.91 20.05 5.41
N GLU A 6 22.41 21.30 5.22
CA GLU A 6 22.54 22.40 6.21
C GLU A 6 22.00 22.05 7.60
N ILE A 7 21.03 21.14 7.67
CA ILE A 7 20.40 20.70 8.92
C ILE A 7 20.76 19.25 9.29
N GLY A 8 21.77 18.68 8.62
CA GLY A 8 22.25 17.32 8.92
C GLY A 8 21.25 16.21 8.61
N VAL A 9 20.31 16.44 7.68
CA VAL A 9 19.38 15.42 7.20
C VAL A 9 20.07 14.58 6.13
N LYS A 10 20.08 13.27 6.33
CA LYS A 10 20.71 12.33 5.40
C LYS A 10 19.89 12.21 4.10
N THR A 11 20.54 12.48 2.99
CA THR A 11 19.98 12.32 1.65
C THR A 11 20.69 11.21 0.88
N ILE A 12 20.15 10.79 -0.26
CA ILE A 12 20.83 9.87 -1.16
C ILE A 12 22.03 10.60 -1.76
N LYS A 13 23.17 9.92 -1.83
CA LYS A 13 24.33 10.45 -2.59
C LYS A 13 23.95 10.49 -4.06
N SER A 14 23.98 11.68 -4.65
CA SER A 14 23.56 11.97 -6.01
C SER A 14 24.58 12.87 -6.71
N VAL A 15 24.87 12.57 -7.97
CA VAL A 15 25.75 13.37 -8.82
C VAL A 15 24.98 13.76 -10.07
N ALA A 16 24.94 15.07 -10.35
CA ALA A 16 24.35 15.59 -11.58
C ALA A 16 25.38 15.52 -12.74
N CYS A 17 24.98 14.90 -13.84
CA CYS A 17 25.81 14.63 -15.00
C CYS A 17 25.15 15.20 -16.26
N SER A 18 25.99 15.73 -17.17
CA SER A 18 25.58 16.32 -18.45
C SER A 18 26.15 15.56 -19.66
N SER A 19 26.92 14.50 -19.41
CA SER A 19 27.47 13.62 -20.45
C SER A 19 27.52 12.16 -19.96
N VAL A 20 27.65 11.22 -20.89
CA VAL A 20 27.77 9.79 -20.60
C VAL A 20 29.06 9.49 -19.84
N GLU A 21 30.16 10.18 -20.16
CA GLU A 21 31.44 10.02 -19.46
C GLU A 21 31.35 10.47 -17.98
N GLU A 22 30.57 11.52 -17.71
CA GLU A 22 30.30 11.97 -16.34
C GLU A 22 29.47 10.96 -15.59
N VAL A 23 28.47 10.35 -16.25
CA VAL A 23 27.61 9.28 -15.68
C VAL A 23 28.47 8.08 -15.29
N GLN A 24 29.38 7.63 -16.17
CA GLN A 24 30.27 6.51 -15.86
C GLN A 24 31.16 6.80 -14.65
N ARG A 25 31.81 7.96 -14.61
CA ARG A 25 32.63 8.33 -13.46
C ARG A 25 31.87 8.39 -12.17
N ALA A 26 30.67 9.00 -12.18
CA ALA A 26 29.80 9.09 -11.01
C ALA A 26 29.35 7.71 -10.52
N ALA A 27 28.99 6.80 -11.42
CA ALA A 27 28.61 5.44 -11.07
C ALA A 27 29.74 4.65 -10.42
N HIS A 28 30.97 4.77 -10.94
CA HIS A 28 32.15 4.13 -10.34
C HIS A 28 32.51 4.71 -8.97
N GLU A 29 32.36 6.04 -8.76
CA GLU A 29 32.57 6.66 -7.46
C GLU A 29 31.53 6.24 -6.42
N LEU A 30 30.26 6.11 -6.83
CA LEU A 30 29.16 5.69 -5.96
C LEU A 30 29.18 4.17 -5.70
N GLY A 31 29.71 3.42 -6.67
CA GLY A 31 29.70 1.95 -6.69
C GLY A 31 28.31 1.39 -7.04
N PHE A 32 28.29 0.36 -7.90
CA PHE A 32 27.07 -0.33 -8.29
C PHE A 32 26.40 -1.05 -7.09
N PRO A 33 25.07 -1.24 -7.13
CA PRO A 33 24.12 -0.73 -8.13
C PRO A 33 23.84 0.76 -7.95
N VAL A 34 23.51 1.42 -9.08
CA VAL A 34 23.10 2.83 -9.12
C VAL A 34 21.72 2.97 -9.77
N ILE A 35 21.07 4.11 -9.57
CA ILE A 35 19.87 4.51 -10.30
C ILE A 35 20.17 5.78 -11.09
N LEU A 36 19.78 5.81 -12.37
CA LEU A 36 19.77 7.01 -13.18
C LEU A 36 18.37 7.63 -13.16
N ARG A 37 18.32 8.96 -13.08
CA ARG A 37 17.08 9.73 -13.19
C ARG A 37 17.28 10.91 -14.15
N ALA A 38 16.38 11.05 -15.11
CA ALA A 38 16.30 12.26 -15.92
C ALA A 38 15.86 13.44 -15.04
N ALA A 39 16.68 14.49 -14.94
CA ALA A 39 16.54 15.55 -13.92
C ALA A 39 15.20 16.32 -13.98
N TYR A 40 14.57 16.42 -15.15
CA TYR A 40 13.35 17.21 -15.38
C TYR A 40 12.16 16.37 -15.86
N ALA A 41 12.27 15.05 -15.80
CA ALA A 41 11.19 14.16 -16.20
C ALA A 41 10.17 13.94 -15.08
N LEU A 42 8.87 13.94 -15.44
CA LEU A 42 7.79 13.64 -14.51
C LEU A 42 7.48 12.13 -14.51
N GLY A 43 7.10 11.61 -13.36
CA GLY A 43 6.65 10.22 -13.23
C GLY A 43 7.74 9.17 -13.48
N GLY A 44 9.01 9.53 -13.30
CA GLY A 44 10.14 8.60 -13.42
C GLY A 44 10.51 8.21 -14.84
N LEU A 45 10.03 8.94 -15.87
CA LEU A 45 10.44 8.72 -17.25
C LEU A 45 11.96 8.88 -17.42
N GLY A 46 12.61 7.97 -18.16
CA GLY A 46 14.05 7.96 -18.33
C GLY A 46 14.83 7.59 -17.06
N SER A 47 14.17 6.97 -16.06
CA SER A 47 14.82 6.47 -14.85
C SER A 47 14.94 4.96 -14.90
N GLY A 48 16.09 4.43 -14.45
CA GLY A 48 16.34 3.00 -14.41
C GLY A 48 17.45 2.60 -13.43
N PHE A 49 17.40 1.38 -12.96
CA PHE A 49 18.46 0.78 -12.16
C PHE A 49 19.51 0.16 -13.06
N CYS A 50 20.77 0.25 -12.65
CA CYS A 50 21.91 -0.29 -13.37
C CYS A 50 22.78 -1.06 -12.37
N ASP A 51 23.00 -2.33 -12.65
CA ASP A 51 23.84 -3.21 -11.83
C ASP A 51 25.29 -3.28 -12.36
N ASN A 52 25.52 -2.82 -13.59
CA ASN A 52 26.80 -2.87 -14.30
C ASN A 52 26.92 -1.76 -15.35
N ASP A 53 28.10 -1.65 -15.97
CA ASP A 53 28.41 -0.62 -16.98
C ASP A 53 27.60 -0.76 -18.27
N GLU A 54 27.25 -1.97 -18.69
CA GLU A 54 26.47 -2.20 -19.93
C GLU A 54 25.05 -1.63 -19.77
N GLU A 55 24.39 -1.97 -18.67
CA GLU A 55 23.08 -1.43 -18.31
C GLU A 55 23.14 0.10 -18.13
N LEU A 56 24.21 0.59 -17.49
CA LEU A 56 24.42 2.01 -17.25
C LEU A 56 24.46 2.81 -18.56
N LEU A 57 25.19 2.34 -19.56
CA LEU A 57 25.31 3.02 -20.85
C LEU A 57 23.98 3.05 -21.61
N ALA A 58 23.29 1.91 -21.68
CA ALA A 58 21.99 1.84 -22.33
C ALA A 58 20.97 2.78 -21.66
N GLN A 59 20.95 2.78 -20.32
CA GLN A 59 20.04 3.64 -19.54
C GLN A 59 20.41 5.12 -19.64
N ALA A 60 21.71 5.46 -19.75
CA ALA A 60 22.17 6.84 -19.92
C ALA A 60 21.72 7.41 -21.26
N GLU A 61 21.85 6.66 -22.35
CA GLU A 61 21.37 7.07 -23.68
C GLU A 61 19.86 7.35 -23.66
N GLU A 62 19.08 6.46 -23.05
CA GLU A 62 17.64 6.65 -22.88
C GLU A 62 17.34 7.91 -22.04
N ALA A 63 17.98 8.07 -20.88
CA ALA A 63 17.76 9.20 -19.98
C ALA A 63 18.08 10.55 -20.63
N PHE A 64 19.17 10.65 -21.39
CA PHE A 64 19.54 11.87 -22.12
C PHE A 64 18.58 12.19 -23.28
N SER A 65 17.80 11.23 -23.77
CA SER A 65 16.74 11.52 -24.74
C SER A 65 15.57 12.32 -24.14
N PHE A 66 15.39 12.23 -22.83
CA PHE A 66 14.33 12.94 -22.08
C PHE A 66 14.81 14.23 -21.41
N SER A 67 16.10 14.35 -21.09
CA SER A 67 16.62 15.48 -20.32
C SER A 67 18.09 15.75 -20.63
N PRO A 68 18.51 17.02 -20.74
CA PRO A 68 19.91 17.37 -20.92
C PRO A 68 20.79 17.11 -19.69
N GLN A 69 20.18 16.79 -18.56
CA GLN A 69 20.86 16.48 -17.30
C GLN A 69 20.29 15.21 -16.70
N VAL A 70 21.17 14.34 -16.21
CA VAL A 70 20.86 13.08 -15.56
C VAL A 70 21.45 13.08 -14.16
N LEU A 71 20.71 12.56 -13.19
CA LEU A 71 21.20 12.30 -11.84
C LEU A 71 21.63 10.85 -11.74
N VAL A 72 22.84 10.61 -11.24
CA VAL A 72 23.32 9.28 -10.85
C VAL A 72 23.28 9.19 -9.34
N GLU A 73 22.54 8.23 -8.81
CA GLU A 73 22.30 8.08 -7.37
C GLU A 73 22.69 6.68 -6.92
N LYS A 74 23.19 6.54 -5.68
CA LYS A 74 23.38 5.22 -5.07
C LYS A 74 22.04 4.51 -4.95
N SER A 75 21.94 3.29 -5.46
CA SER A 75 20.73 2.49 -5.32
C SER A 75 20.49 2.11 -3.86
N LEU A 76 19.24 2.29 -3.41
CA LEU A 76 18.71 1.82 -2.13
C LEU A 76 17.61 0.77 -2.37
N LYS A 77 17.68 0.05 -3.49
CA LYS A 77 16.75 -1.03 -3.82
C LYS A 77 16.66 -2.01 -2.66
N GLY A 78 15.44 -2.38 -2.28
CA GLY A 78 15.18 -3.29 -1.16
C GLY A 78 14.97 -2.60 0.20
N TRP A 79 15.23 -1.29 0.33
CA TRP A 79 14.89 -0.54 1.53
C TRP A 79 13.38 -0.31 1.60
N LYS A 80 12.83 -0.11 2.82
CA LYS A 80 11.43 0.27 2.98
C LYS A 80 11.20 1.68 2.45
N GLU A 81 10.07 1.92 1.82
CA GLU A 81 9.64 3.25 1.42
C GLU A 81 8.52 3.74 2.32
N ILE A 82 8.76 4.85 3.01
CA ILE A 82 7.84 5.47 3.97
C ILE A 82 7.56 6.89 3.51
N GLU A 83 6.33 7.34 3.70
CA GLU A 83 5.89 8.69 3.35
C GLU A 83 5.19 9.36 4.53
N ASP A 84 5.46 10.66 4.71
CA ASP A 84 4.71 11.53 5.62
C ASP A 84 4.06 12.68 4.84
N GLU A 85 2.75 12.88 5.05
CA GLU A 85 2.04 14.08 4.62
C GLU A 85 2.05 15.10 5.76
N VAL A 86 2.61 16.27 5.50
CA VAL A 86 2.89 17.29 6.50
C VAL A 86 2.23 18.61 6.12
N VAL A 87 1.66 19.31 7.08
CA VAL A 87 1.07 20.65 6.88
C VAL A 87 1.73 21.66 7.82
N ARG A 88 2.05 22.84 7.29
CA ARG A 88 2.61 23.94 8.08
C ARG A 88 1.97 25.27 7.69
N ASP A 89 1.57 26.05 8.68
CA ASP A 89 1.08 27.42 8.48
C ASP A 89 2.21 28.47 8.54
N ARG A 90 1.86 29.71 8.25
CA ARG A 90 2.82 30.83 8.29
C ARG A 90 3.30 31.21 9.69
N PHE A 91 2.61 30.72 10.75
CA PHE A 91 2.94 30.96 12.15
C PHE A 91 3.83 29.87 12.75
N ASP A 92 4.32 28.95 11.89
CA ASP A 92 5.16 27.82 12.25
C ASP A 92 4.44 26.69 13.01
N ASN A 93 3.11 26.67 13.02
CA ASN A 93 2.37 25.51 13.47
C ASN A 93 2.49 24.41 12.41
N CYS A 94 2.90 23.22 12.83
CA CYS A 94 3.21 22.12 11.94
C CYS A 94 2.68 20.80 12.49
N ILE A 95 2.06 19.98 11.65
CA ILE A 95 1.54 18.65 11.98
C ILE A 95 1.88 17.65 10.88
N THR A 96 2.01 16.39 11.25
CA THR A 96 1.97 15.26 10.32
C THR A 96 0.53 14.74 10.24
N VAL A 97 -0.02 14.70 9.04
CA VAL A 97 -1.42 14.32 8.83
C VAL A 97 -1.57 12.80 8.66
N CYS A 98 -0.63 12.20 7.96
CA CYS A 98 -0.67 10.76 7.68
C CYS A 98 0.74 10.23 7.44
N ASN A 99 1.05 9.12 8.09
CA ASN A 99 2.21 8.30 7.79
C ASN A 99 1.77 7.11 6.97
N MET A 100 2.48 6.78 5.89
CA MET A 100 2.14 5.72 4.94
C MET A 100 3.36 4.87 4.63
N GLU A 101 3.13 3.61 4.31
CA GLU A 101 4.17 2.64 3.98
C GLU A 101 3.85 1.91 2.69
N ASN A 102 4.84 1.75 1.83
CA ASN A 102 4.73 0.94 0.62
C ASN A 102 4.87 -0.55 0.97
N PHE A 103 4.00 -1.36 0.39
CA PHE A 103 4.09 -2.82 0.45
C PHE A 103 5.33 -3.36 -0.27
N ASP A 104 5.60 -2.82 -1.46
CA ASP A 104 6.80 -3.15 -2.21
C ASP A 104 7.99 -2.33 -1.70
N PRO A 105 9.18 -2.93 -1.64
CA PRO A 105 10.40 -2.21 -1.28
C PRO A 105 10.74 -1.15 -2.33
N LEU A 106 11.64 -0.24 -1.96
CA LEU A 106 12.18 0.77 -2.86
C LEU A 106 12.76 0.14 -4.13
N GLY A 107 12.41 0.72 -5.26
CA GLY A 107 12.71 0.21 -6.60
C GLY A 107 11.48 0.19 -7.50
N ILE A 108 10.30 0.13 -6.89
CA ILE A 108 9.00 0.27 -7.56
C ILE A 108 8.45 1.65 -7.19
N HIS A 109 8.03 2.43 -8.19
CA HIS A 109 7.44 3.75 -7.95
C HIS A 109 6.24 3.66 -7.00
N THR A 110 6.10 4.58 -6.04
CA THR A 110 5.00 4.54 -5.05
C THR A 110 3.60 4.50 -5.69
N GLY A 111 3.45 5.10 -6.89
CA GLY A 111 2.22 5.00 -7.69
C GLY A 111 1.90 3.58 -8.17
N GLU A 112 2.90 2.71 -8.24
CA GLU A 112 2.80 1.31 -8.68
C GLU A 112 2.71 0.32 -7.52
N SER A 113 2.96 0.77 -6.29
CA SER A 113 2.91 -0.07 -5.09
C SER A 113 1.54 -0.04 -4.42
N ILE A 114 1.20 -1.12 -3.73
CA ILE A 114 0.18 -1.11 -2.69
C ILE A 114 0.71 -0.24 -1.54
N VAL A 115 -0.09 0.71 -1.05
CA VAL A 115 0.28 1.59 0.06
C VAL A 115 -0.66 1.39 1.23
N VAL A 116 -0.10 1.36 2.42
CA VAL A 116 -0.82 1.09 3.67
C VAL A 116 -0.73 2.31 4.59
N ALA A 117 -1.84 2.70 5.17
CA ALA A 117 -1.92 3.77 6.17
C ALA A 117 -2.73 3.28 7.40
N PRO A 118 -2.23 3.54 8.63
CA PRO A 118 -0.88 3.99 8.95
C PRO A 118 0.18 2.92 8.64
N SER A 119 1.47 3.28 8.66
CA SER A 119 2.57 2.30 8.54
C SER A 119 2.44 1.20 9.58
N GLN A 120 2.70 -0.04 9.16
CA GLN A 120 2.47 -1.23 9.97
C GLN A 120 3.75 -1.85 10.53
N THR A 121 4.90 -1.60 9.87
CA THR A 121 6.17 -2.27 10.21
C THR A 121 7.18 -1.36 10.90
N LEU A 122 6.82 -0.11 11.17
CA LEU A 122 7.68 0.81 11.91
C LEU A 122 7.62 0.54 13.41
N SER A 123 8.78 0.55 14.06
CA SER A 123 8.87 0.68 15.51
C SER A 123 8.46 2.09 15.94
N ASN A 124 8.13 2.24 17.22
CA ASN A 124 7.82 3.56 17.79
C ASN A 124 8.98 4.57 17.63
N SER A 125 10.23 4.10 17.78
CA SER A 125 11.44 4.91 17.56
C SER A 125 11.52 5.41 16.13
N GLU A 126 11.37 4.54 15.14
CA GLU A 126 11.42 4.88 13.72
C GLU A 126 10.31 5.86 13.34
N TYR A 127 9.07 5.59 13.76
CA TYR A 127 7.93 6.47 13.51
C TYR A 127 8.19 7.90 14.01
N HIS A 128 8.57 8.07 15.27
CA HIS A 128 8.83 9.38 15.84
C HIS A 128 10.05 10.07 15.22
N LYS A 129 11.07 9.31 14.84
CA LYS A 129 12.24 9.83 14.15
C LYS A 129 11.88 10.42 12.79
N LEU A 130 11.14 9.66 11.95
CA LEU A 130 10.74 10.11 10.62
C LEU A 130 9.78 11.30 10.72
N ARG A 131 8.80 11.26 11.65
CA ARG A 131 7.91 12.39 11.95
C ARG A 131 8.68 13.65 12.31
N ALA A 132 9.65 13.55 13.22
CA ALA A 132 10.47 14.71 13.64
C ALA A 132 11.29 15.26 12.46
N LEU A 133 11.79 14.39 11.59
CA LEU A 133 12.50 14.77 10.37
C LEU A 133 11.58 15.51 9.40
N ALA A 134 10.37 15.02 9.17
CA ALA A 134 9.39 15.68 8.30
C ALA A 134 9.12 17.12 8.74
N ILE A 135 8.87 17.33 10.04
CA ILE A 135 8.65 18.65 10.62
C ILE A 135 9.90 19.53 10.50
N LYS A 136 11.08 18.99 10.76
CA LYS A 136 12.36 19.70 10.62
C LYS A 136 12.61 20.16 9.18
N ILE A 137 12.32 19.30 8.22
CA ILE A 137 12.50 19.57 6.78
C ILE A 137 11.57 20.69 6.32
N ILE A 138 10.26 20.57 6.57
CA ILE A 138 9.28 21.55 6.10
C ILE A 138 9.51 22.93 6.70
N ARG A 139 9.92 23.01 7.97
CA ARG A 139 10.31 24.24 8.64
C ARG A 139 11.55 24.88 8.03
N HIS A 140 12.61 24.10 7.81
CA HIS A 140 13.86 24.59 7.26
C HIS A 140 13.74 25.10 5.82
N ILE A 141 12.97 24.38 5.00
CA ILE A 141 12.68 24.81 3.62
C ILE A 141 11.79 26.06 3.60
N GLY A 142 10.94 26.24 4.64
CA GLY A 142 10.03 27.37 4.79
C GLY A 142 8.73 27.19 4.02
N ILE A 143 8.30 25.94 3.78
CA ILE A 143 7.04 25.64 3.08
C ILE A 143 5.86 26.07 3.95
N VAL A 144 4.88 26.75 3.35
CA VAL A 144 3.56 27.04 3.91
C VAL A 144 2.53 26.33 3.06
N GLY A 145 1.71 25.50 3.70
CA GLY A 145 0.77 24.60 3.03
C GLY A 145 1.11 23.16 3.30
N GLU A 146 0.97 22.31 2.30
CA GLU A 146 1.16 20.87 2.38
C GLU A 146 2.47 20.44 1.71
N CYS A 147 3.08 19.39 2.23
CA CYS A 147 4.29 18.79 1.71
C CYS A 147 4.32 17.28 1.99
N ASN A 148 4.65 16.51 0.96
CA ASN A 148 4.95 15.10 1.08
C ASN A 148 6.46 14.91 1.25
N VAL A 149 6.87 14.11 2.24
CA VAL A 149 8.27 13.73 2.46
C VAL A 149 8.39 12.22 2.34
N GLN A 150 9.28 11.76 1.46
CA GLN A 150 9.51 10.33 1.21
C GLN A 150 10.88 9.91 1.73
N TYR A 151 10.89 8.76 2.40
CA TYR A 151 12.07 8.18 3.02
C TYR A 151 12.34 6.77 2.50
N ALA A 152 13.62 6.46 2.32
CA ALA A 152 14.12 5.09 2.36
C ALA A 152 14.56 4.79 3.80
N LEU A 153 14.08 3.70 4.36
CA LEU A 153 14.46 3.20 5.68
C LEU A 153 15.10 1.82 5.53
N ASP A 154 16.29 1.65 6.08
CA ASP A 154 16.99 0.36 6.06
C ASP A 154 16.19 -0.69 6.85
N PRO A 155 15.83 -1.84 6.25
CA PRO A 155 15.04 -2.87 6.94
C PRO A 155 15.76 -3.55 8.11
N ASN A 156 17.09 -3.35 8.25
CA ASN A 156 17.92 -4.00 9.27
C ASN A 156 18.48 -3.02 10.32
N SER A 157 18.24 -1.74 10.16
CA SER A 157 18.71 -0.69 11.09
C SER A 157 17.79 0.53 11.05
N GLU A 158 18.02 1.48 11.95
CA GLU A 158 17.33 2.77 11.91
C GLU A 158 17.97 3.79 10.94
N ASP A 159 18.84 3.35 10.01
CA ASP A 159 19.42 4.26 9.03
C ASP A 159 18.38 4.63 7.96
N TYR A 160 18.40 5.87 7.53
CA TYR A 160 17.42 6.42 6.59
C TYR A 160 18.07 7.34 5.56
N ARG A 161 17.37 7.54 4.46
CA ARG A 161 17.67 8.61 3.50
C ARG A 161 16.37 9.31 3.11
N VAL A 162 16.40 10.63 2.99
CA VAL A 162 15.32 11.37 2.33
C VAL A 162 15.49 11.19 0.83
N ILE A 163 14.43 10.68 0.20
CA ILE A 163 14.40 10.42 -1.25
C ILE A 163 13.90 11.66 -1.98
N GLU A 164 12.76 12.18 -1.53
CA GLU A 164 12.05 13.26 -2.20
C GLU A 164 11.29 14.13 -1.20
N VAL A 165 11.18 15.42 -1.52
CA VAL A 165 10.35 16.39 -0.78
C VAL A 165 9.48 17.11 -1.81
N ASN A 166 8.19 16.85 -1.76
CA ASN A 166 7.20 17.36 -2.71
C ASN A 166 6.36 18.46 -2.06
N ALA A 167 6.69 19.73 -2.31
CA ALA A 167 5.97 20.90 -1.80
C ALA A 167 4.70 21.19 -2.63
N ARG A 168 3.86 20.21 -2.78
CA ARG A 168 2.64 20.26 -3.57
C ARG A 168 1.69 19.12 -3.21
N LEU A 169 0.41 19.29 -3.42
CA LEU A 169 -0.56 18.21 -3.38
C LEU A 169 -0.26 17.14 -4.45
N SER A 170 -0.46 15.90 -4.08
CA SER A 170 -0.16 14.73 -4.90
C SER A 170 -1.26 13.66 -4.80
N ARG A 171 -1.06 12.49 -5.44
CA ARG A 171 -1.95 11.34 -5.24
C ARG A 171 -1.91 10.82 -3.80
N SER A 172 -0.74 10.83 -3.17
CA SER A 172 -0.58 10.45 -1.75
C SER A 172 -1.33 11.39 -0.83
N SER A 173 -1.36 12.71 -1.11
CA SER A 173 -2.17 13.67 -0.35
C SER A 173 -3.67 13.38 -0.46
N ALA A 174 -4.14 12.94 -1.64
CA ALA A 174 -5.53 12.52 -1.83
C ALA A 174 -5.83 11.23 -1.05
N LEU A 175 -4.91 10.28 -1.04
CA LEU A 175 -5.01 9.06 -0.24
C LEU A 175 -5.04 9.39 1.26
N ALA A 176 -4.11 10.20 1.74
CA ALA A 176 -4.03 10.64 3.13
C ALA A 176 -5.33 11.34 3.57
N SER A 177 -5.90 12.23 2.73
CA SER A 177 -7.17 12.89 3.01
C SER A 177 -8.32 11.90 3.18
N LYS A 178 -8.41 10.91 2.30
CA LYS A 178 -9.45 9.86 2.39
C LYS A 178 -9.20 8.91 3.57
N ALA A 179 -7.94 8.57 3.82
CA ALA A 179 -7.58 7.67 4.91
C ALA A 179 -7.90 8.27 6.28
N THR A 180 -7.62 9.56 6.46
CA THR A 180 -7.73 10.22 7.75
C THR A 180 -9.03 11.01 7.93
N GLY A 181 -9.73 11.33 6.84
CA GLY A 181 -10.82 12.32 6.87
C GLY A 181 -10.35 13.78 6.98
N TYR A 182 -9.03 14.02 7.09
CA TYR A 182 -8.46 15.37 7.14
C TYR A 182 -8.40 15.98 5.74
N PRO A 183 -9.06 17.12 5.46
CA PRO A 183 -9.20 17.65 4.11
C PRO A 183 -7.95 18.45 3.68
N LEU A 184 -6.86 17.77 3.34
CA LEU A 184 -5.55 18.36 3.03
C LEU A 184 -5.62 19.49 1.99
N ALA A 185 -6.31 19.27 0.88
CA ALA A 185 -6.41 20.28 -0.18
C ALA A 185 -7.13 21.56 0.29
N PHE A 186 -8.20 21.41 1.06
CA PHE A 186 -8.92 22.56 1.63
C PHE A 186 -8.03 23.31 2.64
N VAL A 187 -7.37 22.58 3.55
CA VAL A 187 -6.50 23.19 4.56
C VAL A 187 -5.33 23.88 3.87
N ALA A 188 -4.62 23.22 2.96
CA ALA A 188 -3.49 23.80 2.24
C ALA A 188 -3.89 25.10 1.48
N ALA A 189 -5.05 25.12 0.84
CA ALA A 189 -5.56 26.32 0.18
C ALA A 189 -5.81 27.46 1.17
N LYS A 190 -6.39 27.19 2.34
CA LYS A 190 -6.60 28.18 3.39
C LYS A 190 -5.28 28.71 3.96
N LEU A 191 -4.30 27.83 4.21
CA LEU A 191 -2.97 28.23 4.66
C LEU A 191 -2.27 29.13 3.63
N GLY A 192 -2.40 28.83 2.33
CA GLY A 192 -1.90 29.66 1.24
C GLY A 192 -2.52 31.05 1.18
N LEU A 193 -3.77 31.20 1.67
CA LEU A 193 -4.45 32.48 1.83
C LEU A 193 -4.09 33.20 3.14
N GLY A 194 -3.22 32.63 3.98
CA GLY A 194 -2.71 33.25 5.18
C GLY A 194 -3.45 32.90 6.47
N TYR A 195 -4.40 31.95 6.46
CA TYR A 195 -5.01 31.43 7.68
C TYR A 195 -3.98 30.60 8.47
N GLY A 196 -4.13 30.57 9.79
CA GLY A 196 -3.43 29.63 10.67
C GLY A 196 -4.22 28.34 10.86
N LEU A 197 -3.55 27.28 11.28
CA LEU A 197 -4.20 25.99 11.59
C LEU A 197 -5.25 26.13 12.72
N PHE A 198 -5.03 27.05 13.65
CA PHE A 198 -5.99 27.36 14.73
C PHE A 198 -7.25 28.06 14.25
N ASP A 199 -7.17 28.82 13.14
CA ASP A 199 -8.32 29.53 12.59
C ASP A 199 -9.30 28.61 11.87
N LEU A 200 -8.85 27.38 11.54
CA LEU A 200 -9.62 26.40 10.81
C LEU A 200 -10.25 25.39 11.76
N LYS A 201 -11.52 25.07 11.52
CA LYS A 201 -12.22 24.02 12.25
C LYS A 201 -11.88 22.64 11.70
N ASN A 202 -11.79 21.66 12.59
CA ASN A 202 -11.77 20.26 12.21
C ASN A 202 -13.08 19.90 11.51
N SER A 203 -12.98 19.39 10.27
CA SER A 203 -14.14 19.06 9.44
C SER A 203 -14.94 17.85 9.94
N VAL A 204 -14.32 17.00 10.76
CA VAL A 204 -14.92 15.77 11.29
C VAL A 204 -15.65 16.02 12.59
N THR A 205 -15.00 16.65 13.58
CA THR A 205 -15.59 16.94 14.90
C THR A 205 -16.49 18.19 14.90
N LYS A 206 -16.23 19.15 14.02
CA LYS A 206 -16.86 20.49 13.95
C LYS A 206 -16.61 21.38 15.17
N THR A 207 -16.06 20.83 16.25
CA THR A 207 -15.86 21.49 17.55
C THR A 207 -14.41 21.80 17.87
N THR A 208 -13.47 21.04 17.31
CA THR A 208 -12.02 21.26 17.51
C THR A 208 -11.39 22.01 16.34
N SER A 209 -10.11 22.43 16.46
CA SER A 209 -9.37 23.07 15.38
C SER A 209 -8.77 22.06 14.41
N ALA A 210 -8.28 22.53 13.25
CA ALA A 210 -7.50 21.71 12.31
C ALA A 210 -6.05 21.46 12.78
N PHE A 211 -5.64 22.04 13.89
CA PHE A 211 -4.32 21.83 14.48
C PHE A 211 -4.32 20.58 15.38
N PHE A 212 -4.31 19.43 14.75
CA PHE A 212 -4.21 18.13 15.42
C PHE A 212 -3.60 17.11 14.44
N GLU A 213 -2.97 16.06 14.97
CA GLU A 213 -2.50 14.94 14.16
C GLU A 213 -3.53 13.82 14.21
N PRO A 214 -4.00 13.34 13.04
CA PRO A 214 -4.93 12.23 12.99
C PRO A 214 -4.37 10.95 13.64
N ALA A 215 -5.22 10.23 14.35
CA ALA A 215 -4.94 8.92 14.93
C ALA A 215 -5.98 7.92 14.38
N LEU A 216 -5.51 6.83 13.75
CA LEU A 216 -6.35 5.86 13.08
C LEU A 216 -6.42 4.56 13.89
N ASP A 217 -7.63 4.08 14.17
CA ASP A 217 -7.90 2.78 14.77
C ASP A 217 -8.34 1.72 13.74
N TYR A 218 -8.10 2.00 12.46
CA TYR A 218 -8.37 1.15 11.29
C TYR A 218 -7.19 1.18 10.33
N VAL A 219 -7.19 0.26 9.37
CA VAL A 219 -6.16 0.16 8.34
C VAL A 219 -6.75 0.53 6.99
N VAL A 220 -6.02 1.33 6.24
CA VAL A 220 -6.35 1.74 4.88
C VAL A 220 -5.34 1.13 3.92
N VAL A 221 -5.82 0.53 2.84
CA VAL A 221 -4.98 -0.03 1.77
C VAL A 221 -5.36 0.61 0.44
N LYS A 222 -4.38 1.21 -0.22
CA LYS A 222 -4.49 1.70 -1.61
C LYS A 222 -3.93 0.63 -2.54
N ILE A 223 -4.67 0.29 -3.59
CA ILE A 223 -4.25 -0.65 -4.62
C ILE A 223 -4.27 0.05 -5.97
N PRO A 224 -3.16 0.07 -6.72
CA PRO A 224 -3.10 0.62 -8.06
C PRO A 224 -3.91 -0.22 -9.06
N ARG A 225 -4.40 0.44 -10.11
CA ARG A 225 -4.98 -0.21 -11.26
C ARG A 225 -4.11 -0.02 -12.48
N TRP A 226 -3.89 -1.12 -13.21
CA TRP A 226 -3.19 -1.14 -14.47
C TRP A 226 -4.09 -1.64 -15.58
N ASP A 227 -3.89 -1.10 -16.78
CA ASP A 227 -4.54 -1.54 -18.02
C ASP A 227 -3.51 -2.04 -19.06
N LEU A 228 -2.35 -2.51 -18.56
CA LEU A 228 -1.20 -2.89 -19.42
C LEU A 228 -1.52 -3.98 -20.44
N THR A 229 -2.46 -4.86 -20.11
CA THR A 229 -2.90 -5.94 -21.03
C THR A 229 -3.71 -5.44 -22.22
N LYS A 230 -4.19 -4.21 -22.19
CA LYS A 230 -4.95 -3.60 -23.29
C LYS A 230 -4.08 -3.10 -24.44
N PHE A 231 -2.76 -3.00 -24.21
CA PHE A 231 -1.82 -2.44 -25.17
C PHE A 231 -0.80 -3.50 -25.60
N HIS A 232 -0.61 -3.64 -26.92
CA HIS A 232 0.43 -4.53 -27.46
C HIS A 232 1.82 -3.90 -27.30
N GLY A 233 2.82 -4.73 -26.95
CA GLY A 233 4.22 -4.32 -26.86
C GLY A 233 4.61 -3.55 -25.59
N VAL A 234 3.68 -3.35 -24.64
CA VAL A 234 3.99 -2.72 -23.36
C VAL A 234 4.62 -3.73 -22.40
N LYS A 235 5.77 -3.37 -21.84
CA LYS A 235 6.41 -4.16 -20.77
C LYS A 235 5.56 -4.10 -19.51
N ARG A 236 5.22 -5.27 -18.95
CA ARG A 236 4.41 -5.38 -17.73
C ARG A 236 5.21 -5.24 -16.43
N GLU A 237 6.53 -5.24 -16.52
CA GLU A 237 7.40 -5.06 -15.36
C GLU A 237 7.17 -3.70 -14.73
N LEU A 238 7.05 -3.69 -13.40
CA LEU A 238 6.94 -2.50 -12.57
C LEU A 238 8.33 -2.07 -12.13
N GLY A 239 8.57 -0.76 -12.13
CA GLY A 239 9.85 -0.18 -11.77
C GLY A 239 9.69 1.27 -11.32
N SER A 240 10.71 2.08 -11.57
CA SER A 240 10.77 3.49 -11.16
C SER A 240 9.81 4.42 -11.92
N SER A 241 9.25 3.98 -13.05
CA SER A 241 8.31 4.78 -13.86
C SER A 241 6.85 4.41 -13.57
N MET A 242 5.98 5.41 -13.53
CA MET A 242 4.56 5.24 -13.25
C MET A 242 3.78 4.79 -14.49
N LYS A 243 3.10 3.64 -14.40
CA LYS A 243 2.27 3.02 -15.46
C LYS A 243 0.81 2.86 -15.06
N SER A 244 0.50 3.01 -13.78
CA SER A 244 -0.86 2.88 -13.25
C SER A 244 -1.78 3.97 -13.77
N VAL A 245 -3.03 3.61 -14.06
CA VAL A 245 -4.06 4.51 -14.63
C VAL A 245 -5.07 4.99 -13.60
N GLY A 246 -5.06 4.41 -12.41
CA GLY A 246 -5.95 4.75 -11.32
C GLY A 246 -5.63 3.94 -10.07
N GLU A 247 -6.48 4.07 -9.06
CA GLU A 247 -6.32 3.38 -7.79
C GLU A 247 -7.67 3.23 -7.08
N VAL A 248 -7.76 2.25 -6.19
CA VAL A 248 -8.83 2.12 -5.22
C VAL A 248 -8.27 2.23 -3.82
N MET A 249 -9.10 2.67 -2.88
CA MET A 249 -8.81 2.67 -1.46
C MET A 249 -9.84 1.80 -0.73
N ALA A 250 -9.37 0.94 0.15
CA ALA A 250 -10.21 0.12 1.01
C ALA A 250 -9.85 0.30 2.47
N ILE A 251 -10.84 0.16 3.34
CA ILE A 251 -10.73 0.34 4.80
C ILE A 251 -11.18 -0.94 5.49
N GLY A 252 -10.42 -1.35 6.51
CA GLY A 252 -10.73 -2.49 7.36
C GLY A 252 -10.14 -2.32 8.76
N ARG A 253 -10.46 -3.24 9.66
CA ARG A 253 -9.87 -3.29 11.01
C ARG A 253 -8.51 -4.00 11.00
N THR A 254 -8.23 -4.76 9.95
CA THR A 254 -6.95 -5.45 9.71
C THR A 254 -6.46 -5.21 8.30
N PHE A 255 -5.15 -5.41 8.09
CA PHE A 255 -4.55 -5.34 6.76
C PHE A 255 -5.17 -6.35 5.81
N GLU A 256 -5.39 -7.59 6.27
CA GLU A 256 -5.99 -8.67 5.48
C GLU A 256 -7.38 -8.28 4.97
N GLU A 257 -8.22 -7.72 5.84
CA GLU A 257 -9.57 -7.26 5.48
C GLU A 257 -9.52 -6.16 4.42
N ALA A 258 -8.71 -5.13 4.66
CA ALA A 258 -8.58 -3.98 3.77
C ALA A 258 -8.02 -4.40 2.40
N LEU A 259 -6.98 -5.24 2.37
CA LEU A 259 -6.38 -5.75 1.14
C LEU A 259 -7.41 -6.53 0.31
N GLN A 260 -8.11 -7.49 0.90
CA GLN A 260 -9.09 -8.29 0.18
C GLN A 260 -10.24 -7.46 -0.38
N LYS A 261 -10.72 -6.47 0.37
CA LYS A 261 -11.72 -5.50 -0.10
C LYS A 261 -11.21 -4.73 -1.32
N GLY A 262 -9.99 -4.18 -1.25
CA GLY A 262 -9.38 -3.42 -2.33
C GLY A 262 -9.20 -4.24 -3.60
N LEU A 263 -8.71 -5.47 -3.49
CA LEU A 263 -8.53 -6.37 -4.63
C LEU A 263 -9.84 -6.69 -5.35
N ARG A 264 -10.95 -6.83 -4.63
CA ARG A 264 -12.28 -6.99 -5.25
C ARG A 264 -12.76 -5.74 -5.98
N MET A 265 -12.41 -4.57 -5.45
CA MET A 265 -12.89 -3.27 -5.96
C MET A 265 -12.12 -2.78 -7.18
N ILE A 266 -10.91 -3.30 -7.44
CA ILE A 266 -10.05 -2.80 -8.52
C ILE A 266 -10.63 -3.04 -9.93
N GLY A 267 -11.65 -3.88 -10.07
CA GLY A 267 -12.39 -4.09 -11.31
C GLY A 267 -11.65 -4.92 -12.36
N GLN A 268 -10.75 -5.80 -11.93
CA GLN A 268 -10.00 -6.73 -12.80
C GLN A 268 -10.52 -8.17 -12.73
N GLY A 269 -11.76 -8.39 -12.25
CA GLY A 269 -12.37 -9.72 -12.14
C GLY A 269 -11.87 -10.56 -10.97
N MET A 270 -11.06 -10.00 -10.08
CA MET A 270 -10.51 -10.72 -8.93
C MET A 270 -11.50 -10.72 -7.76
N HIS A 271 -11.49 -11.82 -7.00
CA HIS A 271 -12.40 -12.04 -5.88
C HIS A 271 -11.80 -11.68 -4.52
N GLY A 272 -10.54 -11.31 -4.48
CA GLY A 272 -9.71 -11.02 -3.34
C GLY A 272 -8.30 -11.54 -3.55
N PHE A 273 -7.55 -11.80 -2.50
CA PHE A 273 -6.20 -12.34 -2.56
C PHE A 273 -6.17 -13.81 -2.99
N VAL A 274 -7.17 -14.58 -2.58
CA VAL A 274 -7.31 -16.02 -2.86
C VAL A 274 -8.56 -16.29 -3.71
N GLU A 275 -8.70 -17.54 -4.18
CA GLU A 275 -9.83 -18.02 -4.98
C GLU A 275 -9.98 -17.36 -6.36
N ASN A 276 -8.83 -17.12 -7.02
CA ASN A 276 -8.73 -16.62 -8.38
C ASN A 276 -8.16 -17.75 -9.28
N HIS A 277 -8.99 -18.58 -9.86
CA HIS A 277 -8.57 -19.78 -10.61
C HIS A 277 -7.93 -19.49 -11.96
N GLU A 278 -8.19 -18.35 -12.54
CA GLU A 278 -7.83 -18.03 -13.93
C GLU A 278 -6.39 -17.53 -14.09
N ILE A 279 -5.67 -17.31 -12.97
CA ILE A 279 -4.32 -16.76 -13.01
C ILE A 279 -3.31 -17.86 -13.32
N LYS A 280 -2.75 -17.82 -14.52
CA LYS A 280 -1.64 -18.69 -14.95
C LYS A 280 -0.32 -17.97 -14.72
N ILE A 281 0.54 -18.58 -13.92
CA ILE A 281 1.90 -18.10 -13.64
C ILE A 281 2.84 -19.23 -14.05
N PRO A 282 3.51 -19.10 -15.21
CA PRO A 282 4.35 -20.18 -15.76
C PRO A 282 5.60 -20.45 -14.92
N ASP A 283 6.22 -19.38 -14.41
CA ASP A 283 7.44 -19.42 -13.62
C ASP A 283 7.24 -18.54 -12.38
N ILE A 284 7.07 -19.18 -11.23
CA ILE A 284 6.80 -18.51 -9.96
C ILE A 284 8.04 -17.75 -9.49
N GLU A 285 9.22 -18.36 -9.54
CA GLU A 285 10.44 -17.79 -8.99
C GLU A 285 10.85 -16.55 -9.77
N LYS A 286 10.86 -16.64 -11.09
CA LYS A 286 11.06 -15.47 -11.96
C LYS A 286 10.02 -14.37 -11.70
N SER A 287 8.74 -14.74 -11.58
CA SER A 287 7.66 -13.76 -11.36
C SER A 287 7.68 -13.12 -9.97
N LEU A 288 8.27 -13.79 -8.96
CA LEU A 288 8.55 -13.19 -7.66
C LEU A 288 9.71 -12.19 -7.74
N HIS A 289 10.72 -12.48 -8.52
CA HIS A 289 11.90 -11.63 -8.67
C HIS A 289 11.62 -10.40 -9.55
N GLU A 290 10.89 -10.58 -10.64
CA GLU A 290 10.51 -9.52 -11.58
C GLU A 290 9.07 -9.06 -11.32
N PRO A 291 8.84 -7.92 -10.62
CA PRO A 291 7.51 -7.47 -10.27
C PRO A 291 6.70 -7.03 -11.50
N THR A 292 5.47 -7.50 -11.57
CA THR A 292 4.49 -7.09 -12.59
C THR A 292 3.20 -6.63 -11.93
N ASP A 293 2.24 -6.15 -12.72
CA ASP A 293 0.87 -5.86 -12.28
C ASP A 293 0.14 -7.05 -11.62
N MET A 294 0.71 -8.27 -11.74
CA MET A 294 0.19 -9.50 -11.11
C MET A 294 0.91 -9.87 -9.81
N ARG A 295 1.88 -9.06 -9.34
CA ARG A 295 2.76 -9.38 -8.21
C ARG A 295 2.04 -9.93 -6.98
N ILE A 296 0.94 -9.31 -6.56
CA ILE A 296 0.18 -9.75 -5.38
C ILE A 296 -0.39 -11.17 -5.54
N PHE A 297 -0.81 -11.53 -6.76
CA PHE A 297 -1.34 -12.85 -7.06
C PHE A 297 -0.23 -13.90 -7.25
N VAL A 298 0.97 -13.48 -7.68
CA VAL A 298 2.17 -14.34 -7.71
C VAL A 298 2.51 -14.75 -6.28
N VAL A 299 2.52 -13.81 -5.33
CA VAL A 299 2.73 -14.10 -3.90
C VAL A 299 1.66 -15.05 -3.36
N SER A 300 0.38 -14.83 -3.71
CA SER A 300 -0.71 -15.75 -3.34
C SER A 300 -0.45 -17.17 -3.84
N LYS A 301 -0.06 -17.31 -5.10
CA LYS A 301 0.24 -18.62 -5.70
C LYS A 301 1.44 -19.28 -5.04
N ALA A 302 2.52 -18.54 -4.80
CA ALA A 302 3.72 -19.04 -4.16
C ALA A 302 3.41 -19.60 -2.75
N LEU A 303 2.67 -18.86 -1.93
CA LEU A 303 2.24 -19.33 -0.62
C LEU A 303 1.39 -20.60 -0.70
N LYS A 304 0.46 -20.68 -1.66
CA LYS A 304 -0.40 -21.85 -1.86
C LYS A 304 0.36 -23.12 -2.26
N ILE A 305 1.45 -22.99 -3.00
CA ILE A 305 2.27 -24.15 -3.41
C ILE A 305 3.40 -24.46 -2.43
N GLY A 306 3.46 -23.77 -1.29
CA GLY A 306 4.33 -24.10 -0.17
C GLY A 306 5.63 -23.30 -0.04
N TYR A 307 5.79 -22.19 -0.80
CA TYR A 307 6.89 -21.26 -0.52
C TYR A 307 6.73 -20.66 0.88
N THR A 308 7.81 -20.66 1.62
CA THR A 308 7.85 -20.03 2.95
C THR A 308 7.88 -18.51 2.84
N VAL A 309 7.47 -17.83 3.91
CA VAL A 309 7.58 -16.36 4.02
C VAL A 309 9.03 -15.91 3.78
N GLU A 310 10.01 -16.66 4.30
CA GLU A 310 11.41 -16.32 4.12
C GLU A 310 11.88 -16.44 2.67
N GLN A 311 11.51 -17.50 1.96
CA GLN A 311 11.83 -17.65 0.54
C GLN A 311 11.24 -16.54 -0.31
N ILE A 312 9.96 -16.18 -0.06
CA ILE A 312 9.31 -15.08 -0.77
C ILE A 312 9.98 -13.75 -0.43
N HIS A 313 10.31 -13.52 0.85
CA HIS A 313 11.03 -12.32 1.25
C HIS A 313 12.38 -12.19 0.52
N GLN A 314 13.16 -13.26 0.45
CA GLN A 314 14.48 -13.24 -0.23
C GLN A 314 14.36 -12.90 -1.73
N LEU A 315 13.31 -13.35 -2.39
CA LEU A 315 13.07 -13.09 -3.82
C LEU A 315 12.45 -11.71 -4.10
N THR A 316 11.66 -11.19 -3.16
CA THR A 316 10.85 -9.98 -3.39
C THR A 316 11.30 -8.78 -2.57
N MET A 317 12.00 -8.99 -1.48
CA MET A 317 12.34 -8.02 -0.43
C MET A 317 11.09 -7.38 0.25
N ILE A 318 9.89 -7.89 0.01
CA ILE A 318 8.68 -7.49 0.73
C ILE A 318 8.85 -7.83 2.21
N ASP A 319 8.46 -6.90 3.10
CA ASP A 319 8.60 -7.10 4.53
C ASP A 319 7.88 -8.37 5.01
N ARG A 320 8.53 -9.12 5.90
CA ARG A 320 8.02 -10.39 6.44
C ARG A 320 6.67 -10.24 7.14
N TRP A 321 6.42 -9.08 7.73
CA TRP A 321 5.14 -8.79 8.38
C TRP A 321 3.99 -8.86 7.36
N PHE A 322 4.13 -8.20 6.21
CA PHE A 322 3.12 -8.26 5.15
C PHE A 322 2.94 -9.67 4.63
N LEU A 323 4.05 -10.38 4.37
CA LEU A 323 4.00 -11.77 3.88
C LEU A 323 3.33 -12.71 4.89
N GLN A 324 3.56 -12.51 6.19
CA GLN A 324 2.89 -13.28 7.24
C GLN A 324 1.38 -13.02 7.27
N LYS A 325 0.95 -11.77 7.05
CA LYS A 325 -0.47 -11.41 6.93
C LYS A 325 -1.12 -12.04 5.69
N LEU A 326 -0.40 -12.07 4.58
CA LEU A 326 -0.86 -12.74 3.36
C LEU A 326 -0.94 -14.26 3.55
N LYS A 327 0.03 -14.85 4.24
CA LYS A 327 0.01 -16.26 4.60
C LYS A 327 -1.22 -16.60 5.45
N HIS A 328 -1.57 -15.76 6.41
CA HIS A 328 -2.77 -15.93 7.23
C HIS A 328 -4.05 -16.05 6.39
N ILE A 329 -4.19 -15.25 5.31
CA ILE A 329 -5.32 -15.39 4.38
C ILE A 329 -5.29 -16.76 3.68
N VAL A 330 -4.11 -17.22 3.24
CA VAL A 330 -3.96 -18.53 2.59
C VAL A 330 -4.28 -19.67 3.57
N ASP A 331 -3.88 -19.55 4.83
CA ASP A 331 -4.15 -20.56 5.86
C ASP A 331 -5.66 -20.70 6.13
N ILE A 332 -6.40 -19.59 6.20
CA ILE A 332 -7.87 -19.60 6.31
C ILE A 332 -8.51 -20.25 5.06
N ASP A 333 -8.04 -19.91 3.87
CA ASP A 333 -8.49 -20.50 2.61
C ASP A 333 -8.30 -22.02 2.60
N GLN A 334 -7.15 -22.48 3.07
CA GLN A 334 -6.86 -23.92 3.18
C GLN A 334 -7.79 -24.62 4.19
N GLN A 335 -8.01 -24.02 5.37
CA GLN A 335 -8.93 -24.55 6.35
C GLN A 335 -10.37 -24.63 5.83
N LEU A 336 -10.82 -23.64 5.06
CA LEU A 336 -12.13 -23.68 4.38
C LEU A 336 -12.22 -24.85 3.40
N LYS A 337 -11.16 -25.12 2.63
CA LYS A 337 -11.09 -26.23 1.66
C LYS A 337 -11.07 -27.60 2.32
N GLU A 338 -10.38 -27.73 3.45
CA GLU A 338 -10.38 -28.95 4.26
C GLU A 338 -11.78 -29.28 4.80
N ASN A 339 -12.64 -28.27 4.92
CA ASN A 339 -14.04 -28.40 5.29
C ASN A 339 -15.00 -28.39 4.07
N ALA A 340 -14.54 -28.78 2.88
CA ALA A 340 -15.37 -28.85 1.66
C ALA A 340 -16.58 -29.78 1.79
N LEU A 341 -16.59 -30.72 2.74
CA LEU A 341 -17.74 -31.52 3.12
C LEU A 341 -18.97 -30.70 3.54
N LEU A 342 -18.78 -29.43 3.95
CA LEU A 342 -19.90 -28.50 4.23
C LEU A 342 -20.88 -28.39 3.05
N SER A 343 -20.38 -28.46 1.82
CA SER A 343 -21.23 -28.42 0.63
C SER A 343 -22.04 -29.71 0.46
N GLU A 344 -21.51 -30.86 0.87
CA GLU A 344 -22.18 -32.15 0.80
C GLU A 344 -23.21 -32.31 1.92
N VAL A 345 -22.81 -32.03 3.14
CA VAL A 345 -23.61 -32.14 4.34
C VAL A 345 -24.87 -31.26 4.24
N SER A 346 -24.78 -30.08 3.63
CA SER A 346 -25.92 -29.17 3.45
C SER A 346 -27.07 -29.74 2.60
N GLU A 347 -26.80 -30.77 1.80
CA GLU A 347 -27.84 -31.43 0.95
C GLU A 347 -28.56 -32.56 1.66
N TYR A 348 -27.91 -33.21 2.64
CA TYR A 348 -28.39 -34.46 3.23
C TYR A 348 -28.88 -34.30 4.69
N MET A 349 -28.54 -33.17 5.32
CA MET A 349 -29.00 -32.87 6.69
C MET A 349 -30.30 -32.09 6.68
N GLU A 350 -31.15 -32.37 7.68
CA GLU A 350 -32.29 -31.51 7.96
C GLU A 350 -31.79 -30.07 8.31
N PRO A 351 -32.55 -29.02 7.94
CA PRO A 351 -32.09 -27.64 8.14
C PRO A 351 -31.73 -27.29 9.61
N SER A 352 -32.38 -27.90 10.58
CA SER A 352 -32.09 -27.70 12.01
C SER A 352 -30.78 -28.35 12.43
N GLU A 353 -30.50 -29.56 11.99
CA GLU A 353 -29.28 -30.31 12.24
C GLU A 353 -28.08 -29.61 11.57
N PHE A 354 -28.28 -29.15 10.33
CA PHE A 354 -27.24 -28.39 9.61
C PHE A 354 -26.91 -27.10 10.32
N MET A 355 -27.87 -26.39 10.86
CA MET A 355 -27.64 -25.18 11.63
C MET A 355 -26.89 -25.44 12.94
N GLU A 356 -27.12 -26.59 13.58
CA GLU A 356 -26.36 -27.01 14.75
C GLU A 356 -24.93 -27.35 14.39
N TYR A 357 -24.73 -28.08 13.28
CA TYR A 357 -23.40 -28.36 12.74
C TYR A 357 -22.59 -27.06 12.42
N LEU A 358 -23.22 -26.06 11.81
CA LEU A 358 -22.59 -24.77 11.55
C LEU A 358 -22.23 -24.02 12.84
N ARG A 359 -22.85 -24.31 13.98
CA ARG A 359 -22.51 -23.75 15.30
C ARG A 359 -21.42 -24.51 16.03
N SER A 360 -20.93 -25.61 15.44
CA SER A 360 -19.89 -26.43 16.08
C SER A 360 -18.62 -25.59 16.37
N PRO A 361 -17.81 -26.01 17.36
CA PRO A 361 -16.55 -25.33 17.71
C PRO A 361 -15.55 -25.28 16.58
N GLU A 362 -15.66 -26.12 15.57
CA GLU A 362 -14.78 -26.18 14.41
C GLU A 362 -15.21 -25.21 13.31
N ILE A 363 -16.53 -25.12 13.03
CA ILE A 363 -17.04 -24.43 11.84
C ILE A 363 -17.37 -22.96 12.13
N TYR A 364 -18.04 -22.65 13.23
CA TYR A 364 -18.44 -21.29 13.54
C TYR A 364 -17.24 -20.32 13.63
N PRO A 365 -16.14 -20.64 14.37
CA PRO A 365 -14.98 -19.76 14.45
C PRO A 365 -14.32 -19.55 13.09
N LEU A 366 -14.26 -20.60 12.25
CA LEU A 366 -13.67 -20.52 10.91
C LEU A 366 -14.47 -19.57 10.00
N LEU A 367 -15.80 -19.72 9.95
CA LEU A 367 -16.66 -18.81 9.16
C LEU A 367 -16.58 -17.37 9.66
N ARG A 368 -16.53 -17.18 10.98
CA ARG A 368 -16.35 -15.86 11.58
C ARG A 368 -14.99 -15.27 11.23
N ALA A 369 -13.91 -16.03 11.39
CA ALA A 369 -12.55 -15.61 11.03
C ALA A 369 -12.45 -15.23 9.55
N ALA A 370 -12.98 -16.05 8.65
CA ALA A 370 -13.02 -15.72 7.22
C ALA A 370 -13.69 -14.36 6.97
N LYS A 371 -14.79 -14.04 7.64
CA LYS A 371 -15.45 -12.72 7.50
C LYS A 371 -14.62 -11.59 8.09
N VAL A 372 -14.05 -11.76 9.27
CA VAL A 372 -13.18 -10.78 9.94
C VAL A 372 -11.97 -10.45 9.08
N TYR A 373 -11.36 -11.45 8.44
CA TYR A 373 -10.20 -11.26 7.56
C TYR A 373 -10.54 -11.00 6.09
N GLY A 374 -11.77 -10.57 5.84
CA GLY A 374 -12.16 -9.94 4.58
C GLY A 374 -12.60 -10.87 3.46
N PHE A 375 -12.83 -12.16 3.72
CA PHE A 375 -13.39 -13.05 2.70
C PHE A 375 -14.82 -12.61 2.32
N SER A 376 -15.09 -12.54 1.04
CA SER A 376 -16.45 -12.38 0.54
C SER A 376 -17.25 -13.68 0.73
N ASP A 377 -18.56 -13.57 0.75
CA ASP A 377 -19.43 -14.75 0.80
C ASP A 377 -19.20 -15.66 -0.43
N PHE A 378 -18.82 -15.06 -1.55
CA PHE A 378 -18.41 -15.74 -2.77
C PHE A 378 -17.12 -16.55 -2.59
N GLN A 379 -16.06 -15.97 -2.01
CA GLN A 379 -14.80 -16.70 -1.77
C GLN A 379 -15.00 -17.89 -0.83
N ILE A 380 -15.80 -17.71 0.23
CA ILE A 380 -16.12 -18.80 1.15
C ILE A 380 -16.86 -19.91 0.40
N GLY A 381 -17.91 -19.55 -0.36
CA GLY A 381 -18.69 -20.52 -1.14
C GLY A 381 -17.83 -21.31 -2.14
N ARG A 382 -16.85 -20.65 -2.76
CA ARG A 382 -15.90 -21.27 -3.67
C ARG A 382 -14.93 -22.20 -2.94
N ALA A 383 -14.35 -21.75 -1.84
CA ALA A 383 -13.40 -22.53 -1.05
C ALA A 383 -14.00 -23.85 -0.54
N ILE A 384 -15.27 -23.83 -0.09
CA ILE A 384 -15.97 -25.04 0.37
C ILE A 384 -16.63 -25.86 -0.76
N GLY A 385 -16.43 -25.47 -2.03
CA GLY A 385 -16.89 -26.27 -3.20
C GLY A 385 -18.35 -26.10 -3.60
N LEU A 386 -19.08 -25.10 -3.10
CA LEU A 386 -20.48 -24.84 -3.49
C LEU A 386 -20.61 -24.51 -4.99
N GLU A 387 -19.58 -23.96 -5.64
CA GLU A 387 -19.60 -23.62 -7.06
C GLU A 387 -19.75 -24.86 -7.97
N ILE A 388 -19.36 -26.03 -7.50
CA ILE A 388 -19.50 -27.30 -8.27
C ILE A 388 -20.98 -27.71 -8.37
N ARG A 389 -21.79 -27.29 -7.41
CA ARG A 389 -23.18 -27.72 -7.22
C ARG A 389 -24.20 -26.68 -7.66
N MET A 390 -23.84 -25.41 -7.64
CA MET A 390 -24.73 -24.31 -7.98
C MET A 390 -23.98 -23.15 -8.63
N LYS A 391 -24.73 -22.23 -9.28
CA LYS A 391 -24.14 -21.02 -9.84
C LYS A 391 -23.50 -20.19 -8.71
N MET A 392 -22.39 -19.54 -9.04
CA MET A 392 -21.59 -18.75 -8.08
C MET A 392 -22.37 -17.69 -7.31
N GLU A 393 -23.32 -17.02 -7.97
CA GLU A 393 -24.21 -16.05 -7.31
C GLU A 393 -25.05 -16.72 -6.22
N GLN A 394 -25.56 -17.92 -6.49
CA GLN A 394 -26.33 -18.71 -5.55
C GLN A 394 -25.45 -19.20 -4.39
N ALA A 395 -24.22 -19.61 -4.67
CA ALA A 395 -23.25 -19.99 -3.63
C ALA A 395 -23.00 -18.84 -2.64
N GLY A 396 -22.75 -17.64 -3.15
CA GLY A 396 -22.60 -16.44 -2.29
C GLY A 396 -23.85 -16.11 -1.48
N LEU A 397 -25.05 -16.22 -2.08
CA LEU A 397 -26.31 -16.02 -1.35
C LEU A 397 -26.55 -17.07 -0.27
N THR A 398 -26.15 -18.31 -0.51
CA THR A 398 -26.21 -19.42 0.47
C THR A 398 -25.32 -19.11 1.67
N ILE A 399 -24.06 -18.76 1.45
CA ILE A 399 -23.15 -18.35 2.54
C ILE A 399 -23.71 -17.16 3.31
N ARG A 400 -24.25 -16.15 2.61
CA ARG A 400 -24.90 -15.01 3.26
C ARG A 400 -26.07 -15.43 4.16
N LYS A 401 -26.89 -16.38 3.71
CA LYS A 401 -28.00 -16.92 4.51
C LYS A 401 -27.47 -17.62 5.78
N TRP A 402 -26.46 -18.47 5.63
CA TRP A 402 -25.88 -19.20 6.77
C TRP A 402 -25.26 -18.25 7.80
N ARG A 403 -24.36 -17.36 7.38
CA ARG A 403 -23.71 -16.45 8.32
C ARG A 403 -24.68 -15.51 9.03
N LYS A 404 -25.75 -15.06 8.35
CA LYS A 404 -26.79 -14.23 9.00
C LYS A 404 -27.55 -15.03 10.07
N ALA A 405 -27.89 -16.29 9.81
CA ALA A 405 -28.52 -17.16 10.78
C ALA A 405 -27.61 -17.48 11.98
N LEU A 406 -26.28 -17.41 11.77
CA LEU A 406 -25.29 -17.54 12.84
C LEU A 406 -25.01 -16.21 13.59
N GLY A 407 -25.63 -15.12 13.21
CA GLY A 407 -25.36 -13.79 13.77
C GLY A 407 -24.06 -13.14 13.28
N ILE A 408 -23.38 -13.71 12.27
CA ILE A 408 -22.17 -13.13 11.66
C ILE A 408 -22.62 -12.04 10.68
N VAL A 409 -22.73 -10.83 11.19
CA VAL A 409 -23.18 -9.65 10.44
C VAL A 409 -22.14 -8.53 10.55
N PRO A 410 -22.01 -7.65 9.52
CA PRO A 410 -21.09 -6.54 9.61
C PRO A 410 -21.61 -5.46 10.56
N THR A 411 -20.68 -4.72 11.15
CA THR A 411 -20.94 -3.49 11.89
C THR A 411 -20.59 -2.29 11.02
N VAL A 412 -21.29 -1.18 11.25
CA VAL A 412 -21.00 0.11 10.62
C VAL A 412 -20.07 0.87 11.54
N ASN A 413 -18.91 1.29 11.01
CA ASN A 413 -17.93 2.09 11.72
C ASN A 413 -17.80 3.44 11.04
N GLN A 414 -17.37 4.45 11.77
CA GLN A 414 -17.25 5.82 11.31
C GLN A 414 -15.77 6.22 11.23
N ILE A 415 -15.40 6.99 10.21
CA ILE A 415 -14.09 7.62 10.13
C ILE A 415 -14.12 8.84 11.03
N ASP A 416 -13.38 8.84 12.13
CA ASP A 416 -13.42 9.86 13.16
C ASP A 416 -12.14 10.70 13.30
N THR A 417 -11.04 10.31 12.66
CA THR A 417 -9.73 10.98 12.66
C THR A 417 -9.01 11.09 14.01
N LEU A 418 -9.68 10.81 15.11
CA LEU A 418 -9.15 10.97 16.46
C LEU A 418 -9.34 9.71 17.33
N ALA A 419 -9.47 8.55 16.70
CA ALA A 419 -9.61 7.26 17.39
C ALA A 419 -10.68 7.27 18.52
N ALA A 420 -11.83 7.87 18.23
CA ALA A 420 -12.99 8.03 19.13
C ALA A 420 -12.78 8.94 20.36
N GLU A 421 -11.70 9.71 20.42
CA GLU A 421 -11.51 10.69 21.53
C GLU A 421 -12.55 11.81 21.50
N TYR A 422 -13.07 12.18 20.34
CA TYR A 422 -14.13 13.16 20.14
C TYR A 422 -15.23 12.62 19.24
N PRO A 423 -16.50 12.98 19.49
CA PRO A 423 -17.60 12.56 18.61
C PRO A 423 -17.41 13.09 17.20
N ALA A 424 -17.40 12.18 16.24
CA ALA A 424 -17.35 12.54 14.83
C ALA A 424 -18.74 12.94 14.32
N GLN A 425 -18.80 13.99 13.50
CA GLN A 425 -20.00 14.50 12.85
C GLN A 425 -19.88 14.35 11.33
N THR A 426 -19.60 13.13 10.88
CA THR A 426 -19.41 12.82 9.46
C THR A 426 -20.24 11.61 9.06
N ASN A 427 -20.65 11.56 7.80
CA ASN A 427 -21.28 10.40 7.17
C ASN A 427 -20.25 9.54 6.41
N TYR A 428 -18.96 9.67 6.71
CA TYR A 428 -17.91 8.85 6.14
C TYR A 428 -17.79 7.55 6.94
N LEU A 429 -18.28 6.46 6.35
CA LEU A 429 -18.51 5.20 7.04
C LEU A 429 -17.80 4.04 6.31
N TYR A 430 -17.48 2.99 7.07
CA TYR A 430 -17.03 1.72 6.51
C TYR A 430 -17.69 0.54 7.23
N LEU A 431 -17.77 -0.60 6.57
CA LEU A 431 -18.30 -1.84 7.13
C LEU A 431 -17.14 -2.77 7.49
N SER A 432 -17.22 -3.41 8.66
CA SER A 432 -16.27 -4.42 9.10
C SER A 432 -16.98 -5.52 9.88
N TYR A 433 -16.35 -6.70 9.98
CA TYR A 433 -16.79 -7.78 10.86
C TYR A 433 -15.88 -7.78 12.08
N GLN A 434 -16.49 -7.73 13.26
CA GLN A 434 -15.78 -7.70 14.56
C GLN A 434 -16.08 -8.94 15.39
#